data_174c924d15c70f8bf5ec23f0b35d09a7
#
_entry.id   174c924d15c70f8bf5ec23f0b35d09a7
#
_cell.length_a   1.000
_cell.length_b   1.000
_cell.length_c   1.000
_cell.angle_alpha   90.00
_cell.angle_beta   90.00
_cell.angle_gamma   90.00
#
_symmetry.space_group_name_H-M   'P 1'
#
loop_
_entity.id
_entity.type
_entity.pdbx_description
1 polymer ?
#
loop_
_entity_poly.entity_id
_entity_poly.type
_entity_poly.pdbx_seq_one_letter_code
_entity_poly.pdbx_strand_id
1 'polypeptide(L)'
;MSETPAVDIVVPVKNEERDLEPSVTRLVKHLRDEFPFTARVTIADNGSTDGTWPVACALETRFPEVRAIHLDLPGRGRALHQIWSTDDAEVLAYMDVDLSTDLNALLPLVAPLLSGHSDVAIGTRLAPGSRVVRGPKREIISRGYNLLLRTTLGAGFSDAQCGFKAIRASQARELLPLVADKSWFFDTELLVLAERAGLRIHEVPVDWIDDSDSRVDLVGTALGDLRGMTRVGLGLARGTIKVPRLRDTDLGPPRGLAWQVPRFALIGVLSTLAYIVVYLALRGFMPAQAANALSLLVTAIGNTAANRRLTFGVRGQAGAAMHHFRGLIAFAACLVLTSGALMALHAVSASPGRGIEITVLVVANLVATALRFVLYRGWVFAEPPQTPAGTAAAPDTSHHSLGGVR
;
A
#
# COMPACT_ATOMS: atom_id res chain seq x y z
N MET A 1 15.36 -0.53 39.18
CA MET A 1 15.42 -0.10 37.75
C MET A 1 14.46 -1.01 37.04
N SER A 2 13.34 -0.48 36.53
CA SER A 2 12.42 -1.29 35.71
C SER A 2 13.16 -1.65 34.43
N GLU A 3 13.19 -2.93 34.11
CA GLU A 3 13.78 -3.45 32.86
C GLU A 3 13.02 -2.84 31.68
N THR A 4 13.75 -2.31 30.69
CA THR A 4 13.15 -1.74 29.48
C THR A 4 12.34 -2.84 28.78
N PRO A 5 11.03 -2.63 28.50
CA PRO A 5 10.22 -3.67 27.88
C PRO A 5 10.68 -3.93 26.44
N ALA A 6 10.63 -5.19 26.02
CA ALA A 6 10.88 -5.54 24.62
C ALA A 6 9.79 -4.98 23.70
N VAL A 7 8.54 -4.95 24.17
CA VAL A 7 7.37 -4.47 23.41
C VAL A 7 6.53 -3.52 24.27
N ASP A 8 6.17 -2.35 23.74
CA ASP A 8 5.10 -1.52 24.27
C ASP A 8 3.86 -1.60 23.36
N ILE A 9 2.73 -1.98 23.96
CA ILE A 9 1.45 -2.12 23.27
C ILE A 9 0.58 -0.93 23.63
N VAL A 10 0.48 0.04 22.74
CA VAL A 10 -0.37 1.21 22.93
C VAL A 10 -1.82 0.86 22.60
N VAL A 11 -2.72 1.17 23.51
CA VAL A 11 -4.17 1.04 23.36
C VAL A 11 -4.79 2.45 23.37
N PRO A 12 -5.04 3.06 22.19
CA PRO A 12 -5.66 4.37 22.10
C PRO A 12 -7.15 4.26 22.45
N VAL A 13 -7.63 5.06 23.41
CA VAL A 13 -9.01 5.03 23.87
C VAL A 13 -9.65 6.41 23.85
N LYS A 14 -10.96 6.46 23.60
CA LYS A 14 -11.77 7.66 23.74
C LYS A 14 -13.21 7.33 24.04
N ASN A 15 -13.67 7.62 25.27
CA ASN A 15 -15.02 7.32 25.75
C ASN A 15 -15.33 5.82 25.70
N GLU A 16 -14.43 5.03 26.31
CA GLU A 16 -14.46 3.56 26.35
C GLU A 16 -14.53 3.03 27.79
N GLU A 17 -15.22 3.75 28.69
CA GLU A 17 -15.28 3.41 30.12
C GLU A 17 -15.79 1.99 30.41
N ARG A 18 -16.61 1.42 29.51
CA ARG A 18 -17.22 0.09 29.68
C ARG A 18 -16.30 -1.03 29.20
N ASP A 19 -15.58 -0.79 28.12
CA ASP A 19 -14.81 -1.83 27.42
C ASP A 19 -13.34 -1.86 27.84
N LEU A 20 -12.83 -0.77 28.41
CA LEU A 20 -11.43 -0.61 28.76
C LEU A 20 -10.95 -1.64 29.80
N GLU A 21 -11.69 -1.79 30.95
CA GLU A 21 -11.25 -2.69 32.03
C GLU A 21 -11.24 -4.16 31.60
N PRO A 22 -12.30 -4.73 31.00
CA PRO A 22 -12.29 -6.13 30.57
C PRO A 22 -11.23 -6.39 29.48
N SER A 23 -11.04 -5.46 28.55
CA SER A 23 -10.07 -5.60 27.45
C SER A 23 -8.64 -5.58 27.95
N VAL A 24 -8.26 -4.60 28.77
CA VAL A 24 -6.89 -4.53 29.33
C VAL A 24 -6.62 -5.70 30.27
N THR A 25 -7.60 -6.12 31.06
CA THR A 25 -7.46 -7.30 31.94
C THR A 25 -7.20 -8.57 31.12
N ARG A 26 -7.91 -8.76 30.00
CA ARG A 26 -7.72 -9.87 29.08
C ARG A 26 -6.35 -9.81 28.39
N LEU A 27 -5.93 -8.62 27.96
CA LEU A 27 -4.62 -8.41 27.33
C LEU A 27 -3.49 -8.72 28.31
N VAL A 28 -3.52 -8.17 29.55
CA VAL A 28 -2.49 -8.43 30.57
C VAL A 28 -2.45 -9.91 30.92
N LYS A 29 -3.59 -10.59 31.02
CA LYS A 29 -3.60 -12.02 31.26
C LYS A 29 -2.91 -12.78 30.11
N HIS A 30 -3.22 -12.48 28.85
CA HIS A 30 -2.57 -13.10 27.68
C HIS A 30 -1.04 -12.85 27.70
N LEU A 31 -0.62 -11.62 28.04
CA LEU A 31 0.82 -11.30 28.12
C LEU A 31 1.55 -12.10 29.19
N ARG A 32 0.90 -12.38 30.31
CA ARG A 32 1.49 -13.20 31.39
C ARG A 32 1.53 -14.69 31.09
N ASP A 33 0.47 -15.20 30.47
CA ASP A 33 0.26 -16.64 30.31
C ASP A 33 0.90 -17.18 29.01
N GLU A 34 0.95 -16.38 27.93
CA GLU A 34 1.21 -16.87 26.58
C GLU A 34 2.29 -16.08 25.81
N PHE A 35 2.71 -14.91 26.35
CA PHE A 35 3.65 -14.05 25.62
C PHE A 35 5.08 -14.14 26.19
N PRO A 36 6.10 -14.56 25.40
CA PRO A 36 7.42 -14.91 25.91
C PRO A 36 8.38 -13.71 26.14
N PHE A 37 7.94 -12.48 25.79
CA PHE A 37 8.78 -11.29 25.92
C PHE A 37 8.27 -10.35 26.99
N THR A 38 9.15 -9.50 27.53
CA THR A 38 8.74 -8.43 28.44
C THR A 38 7.88 -7.42 27.69
N ALA A 39 6.69 -7.13 28.19
CA ALA A 39 5.74 -6.25 27.55
C ALA A 39 5.17 -5.22 28.51
N ARG A 40 4.87 -4.04 27.99
CA ARG A 40 4.13 -2.97 28.65
C ARG A 40 2.86 -2.68 27.86
N VAL A 41 1.79 -2.36 28.54
CA VAL A 41 0.53 -1.87 27.95
C VAL A 41 0.40 -0.39 28.27
N THR A 42 0.41 0.46 27.26
CA THR A 42 0.22 1.90 27.43
C THR A 42 -1.20 2.29 27.02
N ILE A 43 -2.06 2.60 27.98
CA ILE A 43 -3.39 3.15 27.73
C ILE A 43 -3.24 4.62 27.37
N ALA A 44 -3.64 4.98 26.15
CA ALA A 44 -3.56 6.34 25.63
C ALA A 44 -4.95 6.96 25.60
N ASP A 45 -5.33 7.67 26.63
CA ASP A 45 -6.62 8.37 26.70
C ASP A 45 -6.59 9.63 25.83
N ASN A 46 -7.40 9.66 24.79
CA ASN A 46 -7.48 10.72 23.79
C ASN A 46 -8.49 11.82 24.14
N GLY A 47 -8.41 12.36 25.35
CA GLY A 47 -9.31 13.40 25.84
C GLY A 47 -10.73 12.88 25.98
N SER A 48 -10.92 11.80 26.71
CA SER A 48 -12.23 11.26 27.06
C SER A 48 -12.99 12.22 27.98
N THR A 49 -14.31 12.21 27.88
CA THR A 49 -15.24 13.04 28.67
C THR A 49 -16.11 12.22 29.59
N ASP A 50 -15.95 10.91 29.57
CA ASP A 50 -16.63 9.93 30.43
C ASP A 50 -15.68 9.39 31.53
N GLY A 51 -16.00 8.24 32.12
CA GLY A 51 -15.19 7.57 33.14
C GLY A 51 -13.92 6.86 32.66
N THR A 52 -13.54 6.97 31.37
CA THR A 52 -12.39 6.24 30.79
C THR A 52 -11.08 6.55 31.52
N TRP A 53 -10.77 7.82 31.78
CA TRP A 53 -9.54 8.20 32.46
C TRP A 53 -9.42 7.66 33.90
N PRO A 54 -10.41 7.80 34.76
CA PRO A 54 -10.41 7.14 36.07
C PRO A 54 -10.18 5.62 36.00
N VAL A 55 -10.80 4.93 35.04
CA VAL A 55 -10.59 3.48 34.82
C VAL A 55 -9.15 3.19 34.40
N ALA A 56 -8.58 4.00 33.52
CA ALA A 56 -7.16 3.84 33.10
C ALA A 56 -6.20 3.98 34.28
N CYS A 57 -6.37 4.96 35.15
CA CYS A 57 -5.56 5.15 36.36
C CYS A 57 -5.71 3.99 37.35
N ALA A 58 -6.92 3.44 37.49
CA ALA A 58 -7.17 2.28 38.35
C ALA A 58 -6.45 1.03 37.81
N LEU A 59 -6.43 0.84 36.48
CA LEU A 59 -5.73 -0.26 35.85
C LEU A 59 -4.19 -0.15 35.97
N GLU A 60 -3.64 1.06 35.84
CA GLU A 60 -2.22 1.33 36.10
C GLU A 60 -1.83 0.99 37.56
N THR A 61 -2.68 1.31 38.53
CA THR A 61 -2.46 0.97 39.93
C THR A 61 -2.53 -0.54 40.15
N ARG A 62 -3.41 -1.24 39.43
CA ARG A 62 -3.70 -2.67 39.60
C ARG A 62 -2.65 -3.57 38.91
N PHE A 63 -2.12 -3.17 37.78
CA PHE A 63 -1.24 -3.98 36.96
C PHE A 63 0.10 -3.28 36.73
N PRO A 64 1.24 -3.82 37.18
CA PRO A 64 2.56 -3.20 37.03
C PRO A 64 3.03 -3.09 35.57
N GLU A 65 2.43 -3.85 34.66
CA GLU A 65 2.71 -3.79 33.22
C GLU A 65 1.94 -2.68 32.52
N VAL A 66 0.96 -2.05 33.20
CA VAL A 66 0.08 -1.03 32.59
C VAL A 66 0.60 0.36 32.94
N ARG A 67 0.59 1.25 31.96
CA ARG A 67 0.85 2.69 32.08
C ARG A 67 -0.32 3.45 31.48
N ALA A 68 -0.81 4.50 32.15
CA ALA A 68 -1.85 5.37 31.65
C ALA A 68 -1.29 6.73 31.27
N ILE A 69 -1.67 7.24 30.09
CA ILE A 69 -1.27 8.56 29.59
C ILE A 69 -2.52 9.31 29.14
N HIS A 70 -2.75 10.51 29.69
CA HIS A 70 -3.83 11.40 29.27
C HIS A 70 -3.33 12.39 28.22
N LEU A 71 -4.14 12.61 27.17
CA LEU A 71 -3.87 13.54 26.10
C LEU A 71 -5.05 14.53 25.99
N ASP A 72 -4.78 15.82 26.03
CA ASP A 72 -5.81 16.87 26.00
C ASP A 72 -6.60 16.91 24.68
N LEU A 73 -5.97 16.50 23.57
CA LEU A 73 -6.54 16.60 22.24
C LEU A 73 -6.80 15.24 21.63
N PRO A 74 -7.99 15.01 21.05
CA PRO A 74 -8.31 13.75 20.40
C PRO A 74 -7.50 13.51 19.12
N GLY A 75 -7.34 12.25 18.78
CA GLY A 75 -6.70 11.80 17.55
C GLY A 75 -5.83 10.58 17.75
N ARG A 76 -6.24 9.43 17.16
CA ARG A 76 -5.48 8.17 17.25
C ARG A 76 -4.03 8.34 16.78
N GLY A 77 -3.85 8.95 15.62
CA GLY A 77 -2.52 9.22 15.10
C GLY A 77 -1.71 10.18 16.00
N ARG A 78 -2.36 11.11 16.68
CA ARG A 78 -1.71 12.01 17.65
C ARG A 78 -1.18 11.23 18.85
N ALA A 79 -2.00 10.35 19.41
CA ALA A 79 -1.63 9.52 20.54
C ALA A 79 -0.42 8.64 20.20
N LEU A 80 -0.51 7.90 19.11
CA LEU A 80 0.58 7.03 18.65
C LEU A 80 1.86 7.82 18.36
N HIS A 81 1.75 8.96 17.67
CA HIS A 81 2.89 9.82 17.39
C HIS A 81 3.57 10.31 18.67
N GLN A 82 2.81 10.78 19.65
CA GLN A 82 3.36 11.33 20.89
C GLN A 82 4.03 10.26 21.73
N ILE A 83 3.37 9.11 21.92
CA ILE A 83 3.89 8.01 22.75
C ILE A 83 5.11 7.39 22.06
N TRP A 84 5.00 6.99 20.80
CA TRP A 84 6.07 6.32 20.08
C TRP A 84 7.32 7.18 19.87
N SER A 85 7.20 8.52 19.87
CA SER A 85 8.35 9.42 19.73
C SER A 85 9.28 9.40 20.95
N THR A 86 8.77 9.05 22.13
CA THR A 86 9.49 9.11 23.42
C THR A 86 9.64 7.76 24.10
N ASP A 87 9.05 6.72 23.51
CA ASP A 87 9.06 5.38 24.10
C ASP A 87 10.45 4.71 24.03
N ASP A 88 10.77 3.91 25.05
CA ASP A 88 12.04 3.23 25.22
C ASP A 88 12.02 1.76 24.79
N ALA A 89 10.87 1.17 24.52
CA ALA A 89 10.75 -0.21 24.06
C ALA A 89 11.46 -0.46 22.72
N GLU A 90 11.86 -1.69 22.44
CA GLU A 90 12.49 -2.06 21.17
C GLU A 90 11.47 -2.11 20.03
N VAL A 91 10.27 -2.63 20.31
CA VAL A 91 9.14 -2.71 19.37
C VAL A 91 7.94 -1.95 19.93
N LEU A 92 7.39 -1.08 19.13
CA LEU A 92 6.20 -0.29 19.40
C LEU A 92 5.03 -0.91 18.66
N ALA A 93 4.04 -1.38 19.39
CA ALA A 93 2.82 -1.94 18.84
C ALA A 93 1.60 -1.10 19.22
N TYR A 94 0.51 -1.23 18.49
CA TYR A 94 -0.80 -0.76 18.96
C TYR A 94 -1.91 -1.71 18.55
N MET A 95 -2.98 -1.68 19.30
CA MET A 95 -4.22 -2.39 19.01
C MET A 95 -5.43 -1.60 19.47
N ASP A 96 -6.57 -1.85 18.82
CA ASP A 96 -7.83 -1.24 19.22
C ASP A 96 -8.32 -1.86 20.55
N VAL A 97 -9.01 -1.08 21.38
CA VAL A 97 -9.44 -1.47 22.73
C VAL A 97 -10.49 -2.58 22.74
N ASP A 98 -11.28 -2.68 21.67
CA ASP A 98 -12.34 -3.69 21.52
C ASP A 98 -11.81 -5.12 21.35
N LEU A 99 -10.48 -5.27 21.22
CA LEU A 99 -9.82 -6.54 20.96
C LEU A 99 -10.47 -7.32 19.80
N SER A 100 -10.90 -6.59 18.76
CA SER A 100 -11.47 -7.19 17.53
C SER A 100 -10.52 -8.17 16.86
N THR A 101 -9.20 -8.03 17.07
CA THR A 101 -8.17 -8.97 16.64
C THR A 101 -7.89 -10.02 17.72
N ASP A 102 -7.78 -11.29 17.31
CA ASP A 102 -7.35 -12.36 18.22
C ASP A 102 -5.93 -12.07 18.78
N LEU A 103 -5.80 -12.12 20.11
CA LEU A 103 -4.53 -11.87 20.81
C LEU A 103 -3.42 -12.87 20.42
N ASN A 104 -3.76 -14.07 19.98
CA ASN A 104 -2.77 -15.04 19.47
C ASN A 104 -2.00 -14.52 18.25
N ALA A 105 -2.50 -13.50 17.56
CA ALA A 105 -1.78 -12.84 16.47
C ALA A 105 -0.66 -11.91 16.96
N LEU A 106 -0.59 -11.57 18.26
CA LEU A 106 0.38 -10.62 18.80
C LEU A 106 1.82 -11.14 18.68
N LEU A 107 2.07 -12.39 19.04
CA LEU A 107 3.40 -12.99 18.91
C LEU A 107 3.86 -13.07 17.44
N PRO A 108 3.07 -13.56 16.49
CA PRO A 108 3.39 -13.47 15.06
C PRO A 108 3.65 -12.05 14.55
N LEU A 109 2.97 -11.04 15.11
CA LEU A 109 3.15 -9.64 14.72
C LEU A 109 4.54 -9.12 15.13
N VAL A 110 4.97 -9.37 16.37
CA VAL A 110 6.18 -8.73 16.92
C VAL A 110 7.46 -9.55 16.76
N ALA A 111 7.39 -10.88 16.73
CA ALA A 111 8.57 -11.74 16.65
C ALA A 111 9.45 -11.46 15.41
N PRO A 112 8.91 -11.19 14.19
CA PRO A 112 9.74 -10.81 13.05
C PRO A 112 10.45 -9.47 13.23
N LEU A 113 9.95 -8.58 14.08
CA LEU A 113 10.56 -7.28 14.37
C LEU A 113 11.69 -7.46 15.40
N LEU A 114 11.45 -8.19 16.47
CA LEU A 114 12.46 -8.48 17.51
C LEU A 114 13.63 -9.26 16.92
N SER A 115 13.39 -10.22 16.02
CA SER A 115 14.45 -10.96 15.34
C SER A 115 15.18 -10.17 14.23
N GLY A 116 14.73 -8.95 13.89
CA GLY A 116 15.32 -8.13 12.82
C GLY A 116 14.99 -8.61 11.40
N HIS A 117 14.10 -9.61 11.26
CA HIS A 117 13.65 -10.07 9.94
C HIS A 117 12.85 -8.99 9.22
N SER A 118 11.99 -8.26 9.93
CA SER A 118 11.15 -7.19 9.39
C SER A 118 11.27 -5.93 10.25
N ASP A 119 10.82 -4.81 9.69
CA ASP A 119 10.95 -3.49 10.30
C ASP A 119 9.59 -2.93 10.78
N VAL A 120 8.53 -3.33 10.09
CA VAL A 120 7.13 -3.02 10.38
C VAL A 120 6.32 -4.29 10.26
N ALA A 121 5.27 -4.44 11.06
CA ALA A 121 4.31 -5.53 10.92
C ALA A 121 2.88 -5.00 10.99
N ILE A 122 1.97 -5.61 10.23
CA ILE A 122 0.56 -5.26 10.23
C ILE A 122 -0.30 -6.51 10.28
N GLY A 123 -1.40 -6.45 11.00
CA GLY A 123 -2.49 -7.38 10.82
C GLY A 123 -3.19 -7.12 9.49
N THR A 124 -3.60 -8.16 8.81
CA THR A 124 -4.39 -8.02 7.59
C THR A 124 -5.65 -8.86 7.65
N ARG A 125 -6.79 -8.22 7.35
CA ARG A 125 -8.10 -8.85 7.23
C ARG A 125 -8.37 -9.33 5.80
N LEU A 126 -7.50 -8.98 4.85
CA LEU A 126 -7.67 -9.20 3.42
C LEU A 126 -6.79 -10.32 2.88
N ALA A 127 -5.91 -10.89 3.69
CA ALA A 127 -5.03 -11.98 3.29
C ALA A 127 -5.77 -13.34 3.23
N PRO A 128 -5.32 -14.27 2.39
CA PRO A 128 -5.75 -15.66 2.46
C PRO A 128 -5.45 -16.24 3.86
N GLY A 129 -6.45 -16.82 4.50
CA GLY A 129 -6.32 -17.37 5.86
C GLY A 129 -6.88 -16.49 6.97
N SER A 130 -7.20 -15.22 6.71
CA SER A 130 -7.92 -14.37 7.66
C SER A 130 -9.38 -14.82 7.79
N ARG A 131 -9.86 -14.95 9.03
CA ARG A 131 -11.27 -15.23 9.34
C ARG A 131 -11.92 -13.95 9.81
N VAL A 132 -12.73 -13.33 8.95
CA VAL A 132 -13.29 -12.00 9.20
C VAL A 132 -14.80 -12.08 9.25
N VAL A 133 -15.37 -11.73 10.41
CA VAL A 133 -16.82 -11.58 10.60
C VAL A 133 -17.14 -10.10 10.56
N ARG A 134 -17.61 -9.61 9.41
CA ARG A 134 -18.04 -8.22 9.23
C ARG A 134 -19.10 -8.07 8.14
N GLY A 135 -19.81 -6.93 8.17
CA GLY A 135 -20.85 -6.65 7.19
C GLY A 135 -20.29 -6.42 5.77
N PRO A 136 -21.01 -6.82 4.69
CA PRO A 136 -20.55 -6.73 3.30
C PRO A 136 -20.21 -5.30 2.87
N LYS A 137 -20.89 -4.29 3.40
CA LYS A 137 -20.62 -2.87 3.12
C LYS A 137 -19.20 -2.47 3.54
N ARG A 138 -18.77 -2.86 4.75
CA ARG A 138 -17.42 -2.57 5.27
C ARG A 138 -16.35 -3.33 4.48
N GLU A 139 -16.66 -4.56 4.06
CA GLU A 139 -15.76 -5.33 3.19
C GLU A 139 -15.47 -4.62 1.86
N ILE A 140 -16.52 -4.16 1.17
CA ILE A 140 -16.40 -3.44 -0.12
C ILE A 140 -15.61 -2.14 0.06
N ILE A 141 -15.92 -1.35 1.11
CA ILE A 141 -15.22 -0.10 1.40
C ILE A 141 -13.74 -0.35 1.66
N SER A 142 -13.39 -1.34 2.48
CA SER A 142 -12.00 -1.67 2.81
C SER A 142 -11.21 -2.14 1.57
N ARG A 143 -11.80 -3.01 0.75
CA ARG A 143 -11.16 -3.45 -0.52
C ARG A 143 -11.00 -2.29 -1.50
N GLY A 144 -12.02 -1.45 -1.63
CA GLY A 144 -11.97 -0.25 -2.49
C GLY A 144 -10.89 0.73 -2.04
N TYR A 145 -10.77 0.96 -0.73
CA TYR A 145 -9.73 1.81 -0.15
C TYR A 145 -8.32 1.30 -0.45
N ASN A 146 -8.05 0.02 -0.18
CA ASN A 146 -6.74 -0.57 -0.43
C ASN A 146 -6.43 -0.64 -1.95
N LEU A 147 -7.44 -0.86 -2.80
CA LEU A 147 -7.27 -0.76 -4.25
C LEU A 147 -6.87 0.67 -4.66
N LEU A 148 -7.52 1.69 -4.09
CA LEU A 148 -7.20 3.09 -4.34
C LEU A 148 -5.76 3.42 -3.91
N LEU A 149 -5.31 2.96 -2.73
CA LEU A 149 -3.91 3.13 -2.28
C LEU A 149 -2.91 2.48 -3.24
N ARG A 150 -3.17 1.26 -3.66
CA ARG A 150 -2.33 0.54 -4.64
C ARG A 150 -2.24 1.28 -5.97
N THR A 151 -3.37 1.82 -6.43
CA THR A 151 -3.41 2.49 -7.74
C THR A 151 -2.82 3.90 -7.69
N THR A 152 -3.03 4.66 -6.61
CA THR A 152 -2.59 6.06 -6.52
C THR A 152 -1.18 6.21 -5.94
N LEU A 153 -0.91 5.57 -4.80
CA LEU A 153 0.36 5.66 -4.08
C LEU A 153 1.33 4.51 -4.37
N GLY A 154 0.87 3.44 -5.03
CA GLY A 154 1.67 2.27 -5.32
C GLY A 154 1.96 1.41 -4.09
N ALA A 155 1.07 1.44 -3.09
CA ALA A 155 1.19 0.65 -1.89
C ALA A 155 1.22 -0.86 -2.20
N GLY A 156 2.17 -1.57 -1.61
CA GLY A 156 2.33 -3.03 -1.75
C GLY A 156 1.59 -3.81 -0.67
N PHE A 157 1.40 -3.22 0.51
CA PHE A 157 0.70 -3.84 1.63
C PHE A 157 -0.80 -4.06 1.35
N SER A 158 -1.39 -5.05 2.05
CA SER A 158 -2.75 -5.51 1.76
C SER A 158 -3.84 -4.75 2.52
N ASP A 159 -3.60 -4.36 3.79
CA ASP A 159 -4.60 -3.73 4.67
C ASP A 159 -4.01 -2.57 5.48
N ALA A 160 -4.25 -1.33 5.01
CA ALA A 160 -3.79 -0.12 5.68
C ALA A 160 -4.53 0.18 6.99
N GLN A 161 -5.80 -0.25 7.10
CA GLN A 161 -6.71 0.22 8.15
C GLN A 161 -6.94 -0.80 9.28
N CYS A 162 -6.25 -1.94 9.30
CA CYS A 162 -6.32 -2.86 10.42
C CYS A 162 -5.74 -2.20 11.67
N GLY A 163 -6.50 -2.12 12.77
CA GLY A 163 -6.07 -1.54 14.05
C GLY A 163 -5.14 -2.45 14.84
N PHE A 164 -4.19 -3.10 14.16
CA PHE A 164 -3.24 -4.02 14.78
C PHE A 164 -1.92 -3.96 14.03
N LYS A 165 -0.96 -3.21 14.56
CA LYS A 165 0.32 -2.93 13.90
C LYS A 165 1.47 -2.83 14.89
N ALA A 166 2.68 -3.05 14.38
CA ALA A 166 3.92 -2.86 15.13
C ALA A 166 5.01 -2.28 14.23
N ILE A 167 5.94 -1.56 14.84
CA ILE A 167 7.12 -0.98 14.19
C ILE A 167 8.31 -1.04 15.15
N ARG A 168 9.52 -1.26 14.64
CA ARG A 168 10.73 -1.12 15.45
C ARG A 168 10.91 0.35 15.86
N ALA A 169 11.23 0.59 17.13
CA ALA A 169 11.35 1.95 17.66
C ALA A 169 12.42 2.78 16.91
N SER A 170 13.51 2.16 16.47
CA SER A 170 14.54 2.83 15.65
C SER A 170 13.95 3.36 14.33
N GLN A 171 13.08 2.61 13.68
CA GLN A 171 12.44 3.00 12.43
C GLN A 171 11.33 4.03 12.65
N ALA A 172 10.59 3.89 13.75
CA ALA A 172 9.57 4.86 14.14
C ALA A 172 10.17 6.26 14.35
N ARG A 173 11.29 6.38 15.05
CA ARG A 173 11.99 7.65 15.28
C ARG A 173 12.38 8.38 13.99
N GLU A 174 12.74 7.64 12.94
CA GLU A 174 13.09 8.21 11.63
C GLU A 174 11.85 8.62 10.81
N LEU A 175 10.75 7.88 10.93
CA LEU A 175 9.56 8.10 10.09
C LEU A 175 8.54 9.05 10.71
N LEU A 176 8.35 9.02 12.04
CA LEU A 176 7.33 9.83 12.72
C LEU A 176 7.43 11.34 12.44
N PRO A 177 8.64 11.96 12.36
CA PRO A 177 8.77 13.36 12.01
C PRO A 177 8.23 13.71 10.61
N LEU A 178 8.10 12.72 9.71
CA LEU A 178 7.60 12.88 8.35
C LEU A 178 6.07 12.66 8.26
N VAL A 179 5.47 12.03 9.27
CA VAL A 179 4.02 11.75 9.32
C VAL A 179 3.28 12.99 9.78
N ALA A 180 2.55 13.61 8.87
CA ALA A 180 1.82 14.83 9.14
C ALA A 180 0.40 14.60 9.67
N ASP A 181 -0.24 13.49 9.32
CA ASP A 181 -1.60 13.18 9.79
C ASP A 181 -1.61 12.82 11.27
N LYS A 182 -2.59 13.31 11.99
CA LYS A 182 -2.78 13.11 13.44
C LYS A 182 -4.09 12.39 13.76
N SER A 183 -4.77 11.87 12.73
CA SER A 183 -6.09 11.26 12.82
C SER A 183 -6.07 9.82 12.25
N TRP A 184 -7.03 9.48 11.40
CA TRP A 184 -7.20 8.14 10.86
C TRP A 184 -6.24 7.78 9.72
N PHE A 185 -5.81 8.77 8.93
CA PHE A 185 -4.88 8.55 7.83
C PHE A 185 -3.43 8.33 8.30
N PHE A 186 -3.13 8.54 9.57
CA PHE A 186 -1.81 8.31 10.18
C PHE A 186 -1.22 6.95 9.80
N ASP A 187 -1.98 5.89 9.96
CA ASP A 187 -1.55 4.53 9.65
C ASP A 187 -1.13 4.37 8.18
N THR A 188 -1.98 4.86 7.29
CA THR A 188 -1.71 4.79 5.85
C THR A 188 -0.47 5.60 5.47
N GLU A 189 -0.33 6.81 6.02
CA GLU A 189 0.83 7.65 5.76
C GLU A 189 2.12 6.98 6.25
N LEU A 190 2.12 6.47 7.49
CA LEU A 190 3.27 5.76 8.06
C LEU A 190 3.69 4.56 7.20
N LEU A 191 2.74 3.73 6.78
CA LEU A 191 3.03 2.54 5.97
C LEU A 191 3.56 2.91 4.57
N VAL A 192 3.00 3.93 3.93
CA VAL A 192 3.49 4.42 2.64
C VAL A 192 4.91 4.96 2.77
N LEU A 193 5.21 5.71 3.83
CA LEU A 193 6.55 6.22 4.09
C LEU A 193 7.53 5.08 4.42
N ALA A 194 7.12 4.08 5.21
CA ALA A 194 7.91 2.89 5.51
C ALA A 194 8.32 2.14 4.23
N GLU A 195 7.38 1.87 3.33
CA GLU A 195 7.70 1.26 2.02
C GLU A 195 8.66 2.13 1.21
N ARG A 196 8.47 3.46 1.21
CA ARG A 196 9.37 4.38 0.49
C ARG A 196 10.78 4.43 1.08
N ALA A 197 10.89 4.23 2.40
CA ALA A 197 12.18 4.12 3.10
C ALA A 197 12.90 2.79 2.84
N GLY A 198 12.26 1.85 2.15
CA GLY A 198 12.81 0.52 1.88
C GLY A 198 12.60 -0.49 3.01
N LEU A 199 11.76 -0.18 3.98
CA LEU A 199 11.50 -1.07 5.12
C LEU A 199 10.70 -2.29 4.70
N ARG A 200 10.97 -3.42 5.34
CA ARG A 200 10.21 -4.67 5.15
C ARG A 200 8.96 -4.65 6.03
N ILE A 201 7.80 -4.74 5.39
CA ILE A 201 6.51 -4.87 6.07
C ILE A 201 6.13 -6.34 6.10
N HIS A 202 5.93 -6.87 7.31
CA HIS A 202 5.40 -8.21 7.55
C HIS A 202 3.88 -8.16 7.69
N GLU A 203 3.16 -9.04 7.02
CA GLU A 203 1.70 -9.10 7.08
C GLU A 203 1.25 -10.37 7.76
N VAL A 204 0.46 -10.23 8.83
CA VAL A 204 -0.09 -11.35 9.61
C VAL A 204 -1.58 -11.47 9.31
N PRO A 205 -2.04 -12.59 8.71
CA PRO A 205 -3.46 -12.87 8.63
C PRO A 205 -4.08 -12.91 10.02
N VAL A 206 -5.16 -12.14 10.23
CA VAL A 206 -5.80 -12.06 11.56
C VAL A 206 -7.23 -12.57 11.53
N ASP A 207 -7.63 -13.20 12.64
CA ASP A 207 -9.03 -13.44 12.94
C ASP A 207 -9.60 -12.14 13.51
N TRP A 208 -10.68 -11.64 12.90
CA TRP A 208 -11.28 -10.35 13.21
C TRP A 208 -12.79 -10.46 13.37
N ILE A 209 -13.29 -9.97 14.48
CA ILE A 209 -14.73 -9.85 14.72
C ILE A 209 -15.06 -8.37 14.84
N ASP A 210 -15.88 -7.88 13.92
CA ASP A 210 -16.22 -6.45 13.82
C ASP A 210 -17.18 -6.06 14.98
N ASP A 211 -16.86 -4.99 15.67
CA ASP A 211 -17.79 -4.42 16.66
C ASP A 211 -18.99 -3.78 15.93
N SER A 212 -20.20 -4.17 16.36
CA SER A 212 -21.46 -3.66 15.80
C SER A 212 -21.71 -2.19 16.15
N ASP A 213 -21.08 -1.68 17.23
CA ASP A 213 -21.35 -0.35 17.83
C ASP A 213 -20.37 0.74 17.37
N SER A 214 -19.63 0.50 16.30
CA SER A 214 -18.64 1.45 15.77
C SER A 214 -19.25 2.81 15.41
N ARG A 215 -18.75 3.87 16.05
CA ARG A 215 -19.18 5.27 15.91
C ARG A 215 -18.36 6.07 14.89
N VAL A 216 -17.68 5.43 13.97
CA VAL A 216 -16.82 6.12 12.98
C VAL A 216 -17.67 6.82 11.92
N ASP A 217 -17.48 8.13 11.76
CA ASP A 217 -18.01 8.88 10.61
C ASP A 217 -17.32 8.45 9.32
N LEU A 218 -17.98 7.58 8.56
CA LEU A 218 -17.44 7.01 7.33
C LEU A 218 -17.19 8.08 6.26
N VAL A 219 -18.03 9.11 6.16
CA VAL A 219 -17.92 10.15 5.12
C VAL A 219 -16.78 11.11 5.43
N GLY A 220 -16.73 11.60 6.67
CA GLY A 220 -15.67 12.48 7.13
C GLY A 220 -14.28 11.80 7.04
N THR A 221 -14.22 10.53 7.44
CA THR A 221 -13.00 9.71 7.35
C THR A 221 -12.56 9.53 5.89
N ALA A 222 -13.46 9.16 4.99
CA ALA A 222 -13.14 8.98 3.57
C ALA A 222 -12.62 10.27 2.91
N LEU A 223 -13.22 11.43 3.22
CA LEU A 223 -12.74 12.72 2.74
C LEU A 223 -11.36 13.08 3.32
N GLY A 224 -11.13 12.80 4.60
CA GLY A 224 -9.83 12.95 5.25
C GLY A 224 -8.77 12.09 4.58
N ASP A 225 -9.07 10.83 4.33
CA ASP A 225 -8.20 9.86 3.66
C ASP A 225 -7.83 10.32 2.23
N LEU A 226 -8.81 10.78 1.44
CA LEU A 226 -8.56 11.31 0.10
C LEU A 226 -7.65 12.55 0.10
N ARG A 227 -7.85 13.46 1.06
CA ARG A 227 -6.95 14.61 1.25
C ARG A 227 -5.54 14.17 1.64
N GLY A 228 -5.44 13.21 2.57
CA GLY A 228 -4.17 12.60 2.99
C GLY A 228 -3.43 11.95 1.81
N MET A 229 -4.12 11.11 1.03
CA MET A 229 -3.56 10.48 -0.18
C MET A 229 -3.05 11.52 -1.18
N THR A 230 -3.83 12.58 -1.43
CA THR A 230 -3.45 13.65 -2.35
C THR A 230 -2.21 14.40 -1.82
N ARG A 231 -2.18 14.74 -0.54
CA ARG A 231 -1.04 15.41 0.11
C ARG A 231 0.24 14.59 0.00
N VAL A 232 0.16 13.30 0.39
CA VAL A 232 1.33 12.39 0.33
C VAL A 232 1.76 12.15 -1.11
N GLY A 233 0.82 11.88 -2.02
CA GLY A 233 1.11 11.65 -3.43
C GLY A 233 1.79 12.84 -4.10
N LEU A 234 1.26 14.05 -3.89
CA LEU A 234 1.88 15.27 -4.42
C LEU A 234 3.21 15.60 -3.73
N GLY A 235 3.29 15.39 -2.41
CA GLY A 235 4.52 15.62 -1.64
C GLY A 235 5.68 14.74 -2.13
N LEU A 236 5.41 13.45 -2.34
CA LEU A 236 6.37 12.51 -2.90
C LEU A 236 6.71 12.84 -4.37
N ALA A 237 5.71 13.20 -5.18
CA ALA A 237 5.91 13.53 -6.59
C ALA A 237 6.76 14.79 -6.79
N ARG A 238 6.55 15.80 -5.95
CA ARG A 238 7.29 17.08 -5.99
C ARG A 238 8.62 17.02 -5.23
N GLY A 239 8.91 15.93 -4.49
CA GLY A 239 10.11 15.82 -3.66
C GLY A 239 10.09 16.70 -2.40
N THR A 240 8.92 17.21 -1.99
CA THR A 240 8.76 17.99 -0.74
C THR A 240 8.78 17.08 0.48
N ILE A 241 8.31 15.83 0.36
CA ILE A 241 8.49 14.79 1.36
C ILE A 241 9.76 14.01 0.99
N LYS A 242 10.84 14.25 1.73
CA LYS A 242 12.14 13.58 1.55
C LYS A 242 12.19 12.38 2.49
N VAL A 243 11.87 11.20 1.98
CA VAL A 243 11.93 9.95 2.76
C VAL A 243 13.37 9.45 2.76
N PRO A 244 14.00 9.25 3.94
CA PRO A 244 15.33 8.67 4.03
C PRO A 244 15.31 7.21 3.55
N ARG A 245 16.41 6.74 2.97
CA ARG A 245 16.60 5.31 2.71
C ARG A 245 17.13 4.67 3.99
N LEU A 246 16.29 3.91 4.66
CA LEU A 246 16.63 3.24 5.91
C LEU A 246 17.10 1.79 5.68
N ARG A 247 16.86 1.25 4.48
CA ARG A 247 17.31 -0.07 4.06
C ARG A 247 17.58 -0.10 2.55
N ASP A 248 18.64 -0.80 2.15
CA ASP A 248 18.97 -1.02 0.73
C ASP A 248 18.10 -2.14 0.13
N THR A 249 16.83 -1.85 -0.04
CA THR A 249 15.95 -2.67 -0.89
C THR A 249 15.78 -1.98 -2.23
N ASP A 250 15.95 -2.71 -3.34
CA ASP A 250 15.66 -2.17 -4.68
C ASP A 250 14.14 -2.08 -4.85
N LEU A 251 13.57 -0.98 -4.37
CA LEU A 251 12.13 -0.74 -4.42
C LEU A 251 11.58 -0.54 -5.84
N GLY A 252 12.42 -0.52 -6.85
CA GLY A 252 11.99 -0.15 -8.19
C GLY A 252 11.37 1.26 -8.26
N PRO A 253 10.95 1.74 -9.41
CA PRO A 253 10.25 3.01 -9.53
C PRO A 253 8.86 2.93 -8.88
N PRO A 254 8.37 4.06 -8.33
CA PRO A 254 7.06 4.13 -7.69
C PRO A 254 5.94 3.61 -8.60
N ARG A 255 5.12 2.68 -8.10
CA ARG A 255 4.03 2.04 -8.85
C ARG A 255 2.74 2.88 -8.91
N GLY A 256 2.67 4.01 -8.20
CA GLY A 256 1.47 4.85 -8.08
C GLY A 256 1.18 5.66 -9.35
N LEU A 257 -0.12 5.93 -9.61
CA LEU A 257 -0.58 6.74 -10.76
C LEU A 257 0.04 8.13 -10.80
N ALA A 258 0.22 8.77 -9.64
CA ALA A 258 0.83 10.10 -9.53
C ALA A 258 2.23 10.19 -10.16
N TRP A 259 2.95 9.07 -10.23
CA TRP A 259 4.26 8.98 -10.87
C TRP A 259 4.20 8.41 -12.29
N GLN A 260 3.28 7.48 -12.54
CA GLN A 260 3.21 6.79 -13.82
C GLN A 260 2.57 7.67 -14.90
N VAL A 261 1.49 8.41 -14.56
CA VAL A 261 0.75 9.22 -15.55
C VAL A 261 1.59 10.35 -16.14
N PRO A 262 2.29 11.21 -15.38
CA PRO A 262 3.13 12.26 -15.95
C PRO A 262 4.27 11.71 -16.83
N ARG A 263 4.90 10.62 -16.41
CA ARG A 263 5.97 9.96 -17.19
C ARG A 263 5.46 9.33 -18.46
N PHE A 264 4.32 8.65 -18.37
CA PHE A 264 3.65 8.09 -19.54
C PHE A 264 3.30 9.19 -20.56
N ALA A 265 2.74 10.30 -20.08
CA ALA A 265 2.41 11.45 -20.93
C ALA A 265 3.68 12.07 -21.56
N LEU A 266 4.73 12.29 -20.77
CA LEU A 266 6.01 12.81 -21.27
C LEU A 266 6.62 11.88 -22.33
N ILE A 267 6.65 10.58 -22.08
CA ILE A 267 7.14 9.58 -23.07
C ILE A 267 6.28 9.62 -24.32
N GLY A 268 4.96 9.81 -24.20
CA GLY A 268 4.05 9.98 -25.34
C GLY A 268 4.42 11.18 -26.19
N VAL A 269 4.64 12.33 -25.57
CA VAL A 269 5.07 13.57 -26.28
C VAL A 269 6.43 13.36 -26.97
N LEU A 270 7.42 12.84 -26.25
CA LEU A 270 8.75 12.58 -26.81
C LEU A 270 8.70 11.58 -27.96
N SER A 271 7.84 10.55 -27.87
CA SER A 271 7.64 9.58 -28.96
C SER A 271 7.01 10.23 -30.20
N THR A 272 6.11 11.18 -30.02
CA THR A 272 5.50 11.92 -31.12
C THR A 272 6.53 12.81 -31.83
N LEU A 273 7.38 13.50 -31.06
CA LEU A 273 8.48 14.29 -31.63
C LEU A 273 9.49 13.40 -32.37
N ALA A 274 9.86 12.28 -31.78
CA ALA A 274 10.73 11.30 -32.42
C ALA A 274 10.14 10.74 -33.72
N TYR A 275 8.82 10.47 -33.73
CA TYR A 275 8.12 10.06 -34.95
C TYR A 275 8.27 11.10 -36.07
N ILE A 276 8.05 12.38 -35.78
CA ILE A 276 8.17 13.46 -36.76
C ILE A 276 9.61 13.50 -37.35
N VAL A 277 10.62 13.45 -36.45
CA VAL A 277 12.03 13.48 -36.86
C VAL A 277 12.36 12.29 -37.73
N VAL A 278 12.00 11.07 -37.30
CA VAL A 278 12.28 9.83 -38.09
C VAL A 278 11.51 9.87 -39.43
N TYR A 279 10.26 10.31 -39.45
CA TYR A 279 9.48 10.43 -40.66
C TYR A 279 10.12 11.39 -41.66
N LEU A 280 10.53 12.59 -41.24
CA LEU A 280 11.15 13.58 -42.09
C LEU A 280 12.50 13.07 -42.65
N ALA A 281 13.28 12.40 -41.79
CA ALA A 281 14.54 11.79 -42.24
C ALA A 281 14.32 10.71 -43.31
N LEU A 282 13.38 9.81 -43.12
CA LEU A 282 13.07 8.71 -44.02
C LEU A 282 12.41 9.21 -45.33
N ARG A 283 11.67 10.32 -45.27
CA ARG A 283 10.94 10.89 -46.37
C ARG A 283 11.87 11.35 -47.50
N GLY A 284 13.15 11.62 -47.21
CA GLY A 284 14.18 11.93 -48.20
C GLY A 284 14.63 10.72 -49.04
N PHE A 285 14.38 9.50 -48.59
CA PHE A 285 14.92 8.27 -49.19
C PHE A 285 13.83 7.28 -49.66
N MET A 286 12.57 7.45 -49.25
CA MET A 286 11.49 6.52 -49.53
C MET A 286 10.11 7.18 -49.68
N PRO A 287 9.11 6.48 -50.28
CA PRO A 287 7.75 6.96 -50.43
C PRO A 287 7.10 7.25 -49.06
N ALA A 288 6.19 8.23 -49.05
CA ALA A 288 5.52 8.70 -47.82
C ALA A 288 4.92 7.58 -46.98
N GLN A 289 4.27 6.62 -47.60
CA GLN A 289 3.62 5.50 -46.90
C GLN A 289 4.64 4.57 -46.22
N ALA A 290 5.75 4.26 -46.89
CA ALA A 290 6.81 3.45 -46.32
C ALA A 290 7.55 4.17 -45.17
N ALA A 291 7.83 5.48 -45.35
CA ALA A 291 8.41 6.32 -44.30
C ALA A 291 7.49 6.40 -43.06
N ASN A 292 6.18 6.55 -43.27
CA ASN A 292 5.19 6.55 -42.19
C ASN A 292 5.17 5.22 -41.44
N ALA A 293 5.03 4.11 -42.14
CA ALA A 293 4.96 2.78 -41.54
C ALA A 293 6.20 2.45 -40.70
N LEU A 294 7.40 2.74 -41.25
CA LEU A 294 8.67 2.48 -40.56
C LEU A 294 8.84 3.41 -39.34
N SER A 295 8.49 4.68 -39.46
CA SER A 295 8.55 5.64 -38.36
C SER A 295 7.61 5.26 -37.21
N LEU A 296 6.38 4.83 -37.53
CA LEU A 296 5.42 4.32 -36.53
C LEU A 296 5.94 3.07 -35.83
N LEU A 297 6.49 2.13 -36.55
CA LEU A 297 7.04 0.90 -36.00
C LEU A 297 8.21 1.18 -35.05
N VAL A 298 9.19 1.96 -35.50
CA VAL A 298 10.36 2.30 -34.68
C VAL A 298 9.98 3.05 -33.43
N THR A 299 9.08 4.04 -33.55
CA THR A 299 8.65 4.82 -32.38
C THR A 299 7.73 4.05 -31.45
N ALA A 300 6.91 3.11 -31.92
CA ALA A 300 6.11 2.23 -31.08
C ALA A 300 7.00 1.30 -30.24
N ILE A 301 8.06 0.74 -30.84
CA ILE A 301 9.04 -0.07 -30.10
C ILE A 301 9.77 0.78 -29.06
N GLY A 302 10.26 1.96 -29.44
CA GLY A 302 10.95 2.89 -28.54
C GLY A 302 10.05 3.35 -27.37
N ASN A 303 8.79 3.69 -27.65
CA ASN A 303 7.80 4.05 -26.66
C ASN A 303 7.54 2.91 -25.65
N THR A 304 7.40 1.68 -26.15
CA THR A 304 7.20 0.51 -25.29
C THR A 304 8.42 0.26 -24.41
N ALA A 305 9.64 0.37 -24.97
CA ALA A 305 10.88 0.21 -24.22
C ALA A 305 11.05 1.30 -23.14
N ALA A 306 10.77 2.57 -23.48
CA ALA A 306 10.83 3.68 -22.55
C ALA A 306 9.81 3.54 -21.42
N ASN A 307 8.56 3.22 -21.75
CA ASN A 307 7.54 2.99 -20.72
C ASN A 307 7.86 1.79 -19.83
N ARG A 308 8.37 0.69 -20.41
CA ARG A 308 8.81 -0.48 -19.66
C ARG A 308 9.80 -0.11 -18.55
N ARG A 309 10.82 0.68 -18.86
CA ARG A 309 11.89 1.05 -17.92
C ARG A 309 11.53 2.23 -17.02
N LEU A 310 11.01 3.31 -17.61
CA LEU A 310 10.87 4.61 -16.93
C LEU A 310 9.52 4.77 -16.23
N THR A 311 8.43 4.22 -16.79
CA THR A 311 7.09 4.33 -16.21
C THR A 311 6.76 3.16 -15.30
N PHE A 312 7.06 1.93 -15.77
CA PHE A 312 6.67 0.70 -15.07
C PHE A 312 7.83 -0.02 -14.38
N GLY A 313 9.07 0.43 -14.54
CA GLY A 313 10.22 -0.04 -13.79
C GLY A 313 10.67 -1.48 -14.08
N VAL A 314 10.19 -2.06 -15.16
CA VAL A 314 10.53 -3.44 -15.53
C VAL A 314 11.95 -3.49 -16.08
N ARG A 315 12.88 -4.07 -15.33
CA ARG A 315 14.31 -4.22 -15.68
C ARG A 315 14.62 -5.65 -16.14
N GLY A 316 15.74 -5.84 -16.83
CA GLY A 316 16.17 -7.15 -17.34
C GLY A 316 15.61 -7.48 -18.73
N GLN A 317 16.11 -8.58 -19.34
CA GLN A 317 15.70 -9.03 -20.68
C GLN A 317 14.54 -10.04 -20.65
N ALA A 318 14.24 -10.62 -19.50
CA ALA A 318 13.16 -11.58 -19.36
C ALA A 318 11.82 -10.99 -19.80
N GLY A 319 11.12 -11.65 -20.73
CA GLY A 319 9.83 -11.23 -21.24
C GLY A 319 9.83 -9.99 -22.16
N ALA A 320 10.98 -9.41 -22.50
CA ALA A 320 11.04 -8.19 -23.30
C ALA A 320 10.33 -8.32 -24.66
N ALA A 321 10.54 -9.42 -25.38
CA ALA A 321 9.90 -9.68 -26.66
C ALA A 321 8.36 -9.74 -26.52
N MET A 322 7.85 -10.40 -25.47
CA MET A 322 6.42 -10.48 -25.20
C MET A 322 5.84 -9.10 -24.83
N HIS A 323 6.57 -8.29 -24.06
CA HIS A 323 6.15 -6.93 -23.75
C HIS A 323 6.07 -6.04 -25.00
N HIS A 324 7.01 -6.16 -25.92
CA HIS A 324 6.97 -5.44 -27.20
C HIS A 324 5.82 -5.92 -28.09
N PHE A 325 5.58 -7.23 -28.16
CA PHE A 325 4.46 -7.79 -28.89
C PHE A 325 3.11 -7.32 -28.34
N ARG A 326 2.90 -7.40 -27.03
CA ARG A 326 1.70 -6.89 -26.38
C ARG A 326 1.56 -5.37 -26.53
N GLY A 327 2.67 -4.63 -26.48
CA GLY A 327 2.69 -3.18 -26.72
C GLY A 327 2.24 -2.81 -28.14
N LEU A 328 2.60 -3.62 -29.12
CA LEU A 328 2.16 -3.44 -30.50
C LEU A 328 0.65 -3.72 -30.67
N ILE A 329 0.13 -4.76 -29.98
CA ILE A 329 -1.32 -5.03 -29.94
C ILE A 329 -2.07 -3.85 -29.31
N ALA A 330 -1.58 -3.33 -28.18
CA ALA A 330 -2.19 -2.16 -27.54
C ALA A 330 -2.17 -0.92 -28.45
N PHE A 331 -1.10 -0.73 -29.22
CA PHE A 331 -1.02 0.33 -30.23
C PHE A 331 -2.06 0.11 -31.36
N ALA A 332 -2.17 -1.09 -31.90
CA ALA A 332 -3.15 -1.43 -32.93
C ALA A 332 -4.59 -1.21 -32.44
N ALA A 333 -4.91 -1.60 -31.20
CA ALA A 333 -6.22 -1.37 -30.60
C ALA A 333 -6.57 0.14 -30.50
N CYS A 334 -5.60 0.98 -30.14
CA CYS A 334 -5.78 2.43 -30.11
C CYS A 334 -5.99 3.00 -31.52
N LEU A 335 -5.28 2.48 -32.52
CA LEU A 335 -5.43 2.90 -33.91
C LEU A 335 -6.84 2.54 -34.44
N VAL A 336 -7.31 1.34 -34.15
CA VAL A 336 -8.68 0.90 -34.50
C VAL A 336 -9.72 1.79 -33.82
N LEU A 337 -9.53 2.13 -32.55
CA LEU A 337 -10.46 3.00 -31.81
C LEU A 337 -10.56 4.40 -32.44
N THR A 338 -9.42 5.04 -32.71
CA THR A 338 -9.39 6.39 -33.27
C THR A 338 -9.90 6.44 -34.72
N SER A 339 -9.51 5.45 -35.53
CA SER A 339 -10.00 5.32 -36.92
C SER A 339 -11.49 4.99 -36.96
N GLY A 340 -11.95 4.09 -36.07
CA GLY A 340 -13.36 3.72 -35.93
C GLY A 340 -14.25 4.89 -35.51
N ALA A 341 -13.79 5.74 -34.60
CA ALA A 341 -14.50 6.94 -34.19
C ALA A 341 -14.69 7.91 -35.36
N LEU A 342 -13.66 8.08 -36.19
CA LEU A 342 -13.76 8.94 -37.39
C LEU A 342 -14.70 8.34 -38.45
N MET A 343 -14.57 7.02 -38.67
CA MET A 343 -15.50 6.32 -39.60
C MET A 343 -16.96 6.41 -39.15
N ALA A 344 -17.23 6.25 -37.86
CA ALA A 344 -18.57 6.38 -37.30
C ALA A 344 -19.12 7.80 -37.46
N LEU A 345 -18.29 8.84 -37.29
CA LEU A 345 -18.68 10.23 -37.54
C LEU A 345 -19.11 10.44 -38.99
N HIS A 346 -18.31 9.93 -39.95
CA HIS A 346 -18.62 10.09 -41.37
C HIS A 346 -19.82 9.23 -41.83
N ALA A 347 -20.10 8.13 -41.12
CA ALA A 347 -21.33 7.33 -41.39
C ALA A 347 -22.61 8.04 -40.94
N VAL A 348 -22.53 8.86 -39.87
CA VAL A 348 -23.66 9.64 -39.35
C VAL A 348 -23.82 10.98 -40.11
N SER A 349 -22.74 11.57 -40.59
CA SER A 349 -22.73 12.85 -41.29
C SER A 349 -21.79 12.80 -42.47
N ALA A 350 -22.33 12.90 -43.68
CA ALA A 350 -21.53 12.81 -44.92
C ALA A 350 -20.49 13.94 -45.07
N SER A 351 -20.71 15.09 -44.40
CA SER A 351 -19.79 16.24 -44.38
C SER A 351 -19.83 16.93 -43.03
N PRO A 352 -19.18 16.31 -42.01
CA PRO A 352 -19.12 16.92 -40.67
C PRO A 352 -18.32 18.23 -40.73
N GLY A 353 -18.78 19.23 -40.00
CA GLY A 353 -18.04 20.48 -39.85
C GLY A 353 -16.64 20.20 -39.20
N ARG A 354 -15.59 20.88 -39.69
CA ARG A 354 -14.19 20.69 -39.23
C ARG A 354 -14.04 20.74 -37.69
N GLY A 355 -14.82 21.56 -36.99
CA GLY A 355 -14.81 21.66 -35.54
C GLY A 355 -15.29 20.36 -34.86
N ILE A 356 -16.33 19.72 -35.38
CA ILE A 356 -16.88 18.45 -34.87
C ILE A 356 -15.87 17.34 -35.12
N GLU A 357 -15.28 17.28 -36.29
CA GLU A 357 -14.24 16.27 -36.62
C GLU A 357 -13.05 16.35 -35.70
N ILE A 358 -12.50 17.55 -35.45
CA ILE A 358 -11.39 17.78 -34.50
C ILE A 358 -11.79 17.37 -33.09
N THR A 359 -13.01 17.73 -32.66
CA THR A 359 -13.47 17.37 -31.31
C THR A 359 -13.57 15.87 -31.14
N VAL A 360 -14.14 15.15 -32.11
CA VAL A 360 -14.23 13.68 -32.08
C VAL A 360 -12.82 13.04 -32.05
N LEU A 361 -11.89 13.53 -32.84
CA LEU A 361 -10.51 13.05 -32.86
C LEU A 361 -9.80 13.30 -31.53
N VAL A 362 -9.96 14.48 -30.92
CA VAL A 362 -9.36 14.80 -29.63
C VAL A 362 -9.92 13.88 -28.55
N VAL A 363 -11.21 13.70 -28.47
CA VAL A 363 -11.86 12.81 -27.50
C VAL A 363 -11.42 11.36 -27.71
N ALA A 364 -11.43 10.88 -28.96
CA ALA A 364 -10.98 9.52 -29.28
C ALA A 364 -9.51 9.29 -28.92
N ASN A 365 -8.64 10.26 -29.15
CA ASN A 365 -7.21 10.18 -28.73
C ASN A 365 -7.03 10.19 -27.21
N LEU A 366 -7.81 10.97 -26.46
CA LEU A 366 -7.78 10.95 -25.00
C LEU A 366 -8.22 9.59 -24.46
N VAL A 367 -9.30 9.03 -25.00
CA VAL A 367 -9.78 7.68 -24.64
C VAL A 367 -8.75 6.61 -25.02
N ALA A 368 -8.16 6.67 -26.21
CA ALA A 368 -7.12 5.75 -26.65
C ALA A 368 -5.87 5.82 -25.75
N THR A 369 -5.49 7.03 -25.34
CA THR A 369 -4.34 7.23 -24.42
C THR A 369 -4.62 6.63 -23.05
N ALA A 370 -5.83 6.84 -22.51
CA ALA A 370 -6.25 6.24 -21.25
C ALA A 370 -6.29 4.70 -21.35
N LEU A 371 -6.89 4.16 -22.42
CA LEU A 371 -6.95 2.73 -22.70
C LEU A 371 -5.54 2.13 -22.79
N ARG A 372 -4.64 2.77 -23.52
CA ARG A 372 -3.24 2.32 -23.65
C ARG A 372 -2.51 2.30 -22.32
N PHE A 373 -2.71 3.30 -21.48
CA PHE A 373 -2.16 3.32 -20.14
C PHE A 373 -2.67 2.15 -19.30
N VAL A 374 -4.00 1.90 -19.32
CA VAL A 374 -4.61 0.78 -18.59
C VAL A 374 -4.10 -0.57 -19.10
N LEU A 375 -4.02 -0.75 -20.43
CA LEU A 375 -3.47 -1.97 -21.02
C LEU A 375 -2.00 -2.19 -20.67
N TYR A 376 -1.18 -1.14 -20.66
CA TYR A 376 0.22 -1.23 -20.27
C TYR A 376 0.35 -1.65 -18.81
N ARG A 377 -0.44 -1.05 -17.93
CA ARG A 377 -0.40 -1.33 -16.50
C ARG A 377 -0.95 -2.72 -16.13
N GLY A 378 -2.10 -3.10 -16.69
CA GLY A 378 -2.85 -4.29 -16.28
C GLY A 378 -2.53 -5.56 -17.06
N TRP A 379 -1.88 -5.43 -18.25
CA TRP A 379 -1.67 -6.57 -19.13
C TRP A 379 -0.26 -6.65 -19.73
N VAL A 380 0.28 -5.54 -20.24
CA VAL A 380 1.59 -5.56 -20.92
C VAL A 380 2.71 -5.76 -19.90
N PHE A 381 2.67 -5.04 -18.79
CA PHE A 381 3.68 -5.03 -17.72
C PHE A 381 3.17 -5.58 -16.40
N ALA A 382 2.04 -6.30 -16.39
CA ALA A 382 1.57 -7.00 -15.20
C ALA A 382 2.58 -8.09 -14.81
N GLU A 383 3.02 -8.07 -13.55
CA GLU A 383 3.81 -9.18 -13.00
C GLU A 383 2.91 -10.43 -12.92
N PRO A 384 3.41 -11.61 -13.32
CA PRO A 384 2.68 -12.85 -13.05
C PRO A 384 2.49 -12.98 -11.53
N PRO A 385 1.36 -13.54 -11.05
CA PRO A 385 1.18 -13.83 -9.65
C PRO A 385 2.37 -14.66 -9.17
N GLN A 386 3.04 -14.20 -8.09
CA GLN A 386 4.11 -14.98 -7.47
C GLN A 386 3.47 -16.25 -6.93
N THR A 387 3.80 -17.38 -7.53
CA THR A 387 3.49 -18.68 -6.95
C THR A 387 4.17 -18.73 -5.59
N PRO A 388 3.47 -19.01 -4.48
CA PRO A 388 4.12 -19.18 -3.19
C PRO A 388 5.20 -20.23 -3.37
N ALA A 389 6.44 -19.91 -2.94
CA ALA A 389 7.57 -20.82 -2.98
C ALA A 389 7.12 -22.14 -2.38
N GLY A 390 7.14 -23.18 -3.21
CA GLY A 390 6.64 -24.49 -2.85
C GLY A 390 7.23 -24.92 -1.52
N THR A 391 6.37 -25.41 -0.66
CA THR A 391 6.72 -26.17 0.55
C THR A 391 7.85 -27.10 0.16
N ALA A 392 9.07 -26.82 0.64
CA ALA A 392 10.19 -27.74 0.51
C ALA A 392 9.72 -29.07 1.09
N ALA A 393 9.64 -30.08 0.23
CA ALA A 393 9.32 -31.43 0.64
C ALA A 393 10.27 -31.82 1.77
N ALA A 394 9.70 -32.22 2.90
CA ALA A 394 10.47 -32.77 4.00
C ALA A 394 11.31 -33.94 3.45
N PRO A 395 12.58 -34.06 3.83
CA PRO A 395 13.41 -35.18 3.41
C PRO A 395 12.75 -36.46 3.95
N ASP A 396 12.50 -37.40 3.04
CA ASP A 396 12.00 -38.73 3.32
C ASP A 396 13.01 -39.49 4.21
N THR A 397 12.69 -39.62 5.50
CA THR A 397 13.46 -40.42 6.47
C THR A 397 12.91 -41.83 6.53
N SER A 398 12.77 -42.51 5.42
CA SER A 398 12.56 -43.98 5.37
C SER A 398 13.77 -44.60 4.70
N HIS A 399 14.69 -45.12 5.50
CA HIS A 399 15.48 -46.34 5.33
C HIS A 399 16.75 -46.29 6.21
N HIS A 400 16.63 -46.78 7.42
CA HIS A 400 17.68 -47.63 7.99
C HIS A 400 17.02 -48.77 8.77
N SER A 401 16.82 -49.87 8.09
CA SER A 401 16.56 -51.14 8.66
C SER A 401 17.80 -51.62 9.43
N LEU A 402 17.60 -51.90 10.68
CA LEU A 402 18.51 -52.70 11.51
C LEU A 402 18.65 -54.11 10.95
N GLY A 403 19.79 -54.49 10.50
CA GLY A 403 20.27 -55.86 10.33
C GLY A 403 21.36 -56.10 11.40
N GLY A 404 21.23 -56.81 12.21
CA GLY A 404 21.24 -57.94 12.96
C GLY A 404 22.61 -58.63 13.07
N VAL A 405 22.96 -58.95 14.32
CA VAL A 405 23.52 -60.20 14.84
C VAL A 405 24.94 -60.60 14.46
N ARG A 406 25.82 -60.60 15.34
CA ARG A 406 26.48 -61.70 16.16
C ARG A 406 27.63 -61.13 16.93
#